data_6e57c8cdb5303c7a9adac38e355994e8
#
_entry.id   6e57c8cdb5303c7a9adac38e355994e8
#
_cell.length_a   1.000
_cell.length_b   1.000
_cell.length_c   1.000
_cell.angle_alpha   90.00
_cell.angle_beta   90.00
_cell.angle_gamma   90.00
#
_symmetry.space_group_name_H-M   'P 1'
#
loop_
_entity.id
_entity.type
_entity.pdbx_description
1 polymer ?
#
loop_
_entity_poly.entity_id
_entity_poly.type
_entity_poly.pdbx_seq_one_letter_code
_entity_poly.pdbx_strand_id
1 'polypeptide(L)'
;SRRQRQMCIRDRCSLADSCPADKFAQFVKEHPDHTVISYVNTSAAVKAVTDVVVTSTNAKQIVESFPKEQKIIFGPDKNLGNYINSITNRNMLLWDGACHVHEKFSVEKIIELKKQYPDADVLVHPECKGAVAKLADKVGSTAGLLKHAMASDKKNFIVATESGILYEMRKKCPDKNFIPAPPEDSTCACNECNFMRLNTLEKLYNTLKYEWPEVKVDNEIAEKAVRPIKKMLE
;
A
#
# COMPACT_ATOMS: atom_id res chain seq x y z
N SER A 1 -11.07 14.40 -24.63
CA SER A 1 -10.82 13.48 -25.76
C SER A 1 -11.11 12.03 -25.33
N ARG A 2 -11.43 11.12 -26.27
CA ARG A 2 -11.68 9.69 -25.96
C ARG A 2 -10.50 9.00 -25.27
N ARG A 3 -9.26 9.41 -25.53
CA ARG A 3 -8.05 8.88 -24.86
C ARG A 3 -7.99 9.21 -23.38
N GLN A 4 -8.35 10.43 -22.99
CA GLN A 4 -8.39 10.81 -21.58
C GLN A 4 -9.50 10.07 -20.80
N ARG A 5 -10.65 9.81 -21.43
CA ARG A 5 -11.73 9.02 -20.82
C ARG A 5 -11.35 7.55 -20.59
N GLN A 6 -10.62 6.95 -21.55
CA GLN A 6 -10.09 5.59 -21.38
C GLN A 6 -9.01 5.52 -20.30
N MET A 7 -8.17 6.55 -20.15
CA MET A 7 -7.20 6.63 -19.06
C MET A 7 -7.91 6.68 -17.70
N CYS A 8 -8.93 7.51 -17.52
CA CYS A 8 -9.66 7.62 -16.24
C CYS A 8 -10.36 6.30 -15.80
N ILE A 9 -10.75 5.43 -16.72
CA ILE A 9 -11.38 4.13 -16.43
C ILE A 9 -10.34 3.03 -16.22
N ARG A 10 -9.13 3.17 -16.77
CA ARG A 10 -8.02 2.20 -16.67
C ARG A 10 -6.98 2.55 -15.63
N ASP A 11 -7.01 3.78 -15.10
CA ASP A 11 -6.00 4.28 -14.17
C ASP A 11 -6.22 3.66 -12.79
N ARG A 12 -5.70 2.46 -12.69
CA ARG A 12 -5.58 1.75 -11.43
C ARG A 12 -4.34 2.23 -10.68
N CYS A 13 -4.30 1.97 -9.39
CA CYS A 13 -3.08 2.03 -8.61
C CYS A 13 -1.95 1.26 -9.33
N SER A 14 -0.75 1.84 -9.42
CA SER A 14 0.40 1.19 -10.08
C SER A 14 0.73 -0.18 -9.50
N LEU A 15 0.50 -0.36 -8.20
CA LEU A 15 0.64 -1.66 -7.55
C LEU A 15 -0.36 -2.67 -8.10
N ALA A 16 -1.62 -2.27 -8.33
CA ALA A 16 -2.61 -3.14 -8.95
C ALA A 16 -2.24 -3.49 -10.41
N ASP A 17 -1.63 -2.55 -11.14
CA ASP A 17 -1.17 -2.79 -12.51
C ASP A 17 0.07 -3.69 -12.58
N SER A 18 0.89 -3.73 -11.53
CA SER A 18 2.01 -4.66 -11.41
C SER A 18 1.59 -6.13 -11.23
N CYS A 19 0.28 -6.37 -11.04
CA CYS A 19 -0.29 -7.71 -10.83
C CYS A 19 -1.41 -8.00 -11.85
N PRO A 20 -1.08 -8.30 -13.14
CA PRO A 20 -2.05 -8.72 -14.12
C PRO A 20 -2.76 -10.00 -13.68
N ALA A 21 -4.10 -10.00 -13.77
CA ALA A 21 -4.92 -11.07 -13.18
C ALA A 21 -4.69 -12.44 -13.83
N ASP A 22 -4.44 -12.49 -15.14
CA ASP A 22 -4.12 -13.70 -15.88
C ASP A 22 -2.80 -14.32 -15.42
N LYS A 23 -1.77 -13.51 -15.27
CA LYS A 23 -0.45 -13.94 -14.77
C LYS A 23 -0.52 -14.37 -13.30
N PHE A 24 -1.24 -13.62 -12.48
CA PHE A 24 -1.41 -13.98 -11.08
C PHE A 24 -2.21 -15.28 -10.92
N ALA A 25 -3.26 -15.48 -11.70
CA ALA A 25 -4.03 -16.73 -11.71
C ALA A 25 -3.16 -17.92 -12.15
N GLN A 26 -2.28 -17.73 -13.12
CA GLN A 26 -1.33 -18.76 -13.53
C GLN A 26 -0.34 -19.08 -12.41
N PHE A 27 0.23 -18.05 -11.77
CA PHE A 27 1.13 -18.22 -10.62
C PHE A 27 0.48 -18.98 -9.46
N VAL A 28 -0.79 -18.70 -9.16
CA VAL A 28 -1.57 -19.44 -8.15
C VAL A 28 -1.77 -20.91 -8.56
N LYS A 29 -2.07 -21.18 -9.84
CA LYS A 29 -2.23 -22.54 -10.36
C LYS A 29 -0.96 -23.39 -10.24
N GLU A 30 0.20 -22.79 -10.36
CA GLU A 30 1.51 -23.45 -10.22
C GLU A 30 1.82 -23.83 -8.76
N HIS A 31 1.05 -23.31 -7.80
CA HIS A 31 1.25 -23.51 -6.37
C HIS A 31 -0.06 -23.92 -5.66
N PRO A 32 -0.67 -25.04 -6.03
CA PRO A 32 -2.04 -25.42 -5.59
C PRO A 32 -2.15 -25.72 -4.08
N ASP A 33 -1.03 -25.92 -3.41
CA ASP A 33 -0.93 -26.17 -1.97
C ASP A 33 -0.76 -24.91 -1.10
N HIS A 34 -0.82 -23.74 -1.74
CA HIS A 34 -0.67 -22.46 -1.04
C HIS A 34 -2.02 -21.76 -0.79
N THR A 35 -2.17 -21.15 0.37
CA THR A 35 -3.24 -20.18 0.63
C THR A 35 -2.86 -18.83 0.00
N VAL A 36 -3.78 -18.22 -0.72
CA VAL A 36 -3.55 -16.96 -1.44
C VAL A 36 -4.04 -15.78 -0.60
N ILE A 37 -3.12 -14.95 -0.16
CA ILE A 37 -3.41 -13.69 0.54
C ILE A 37 -3.07 -12.53 -0.38
N SER A 38 -4.04 -11.68 -0.66
CA SER A 38 -3.82 -10.50 -1.51
C SER A 38 -4.07 -9.20 -0.77
N TYR A 39 -3.19 -8.25 -0.97
CA TYR A 39 -3.40 -6.88 -0.52
C TYR A 39 -4.58 -6.24 -1.26
N VAL A 40 -5.34 -5.39 -0.58
CA VAL A 40 -6.58 -4.78 -1.10
C VAL A 40 -6.38 -4.02 -2.41
N ASN A 41 -5.19 -3.46 -2.65
CA ASN A 41 -4.85 -2.74 -3.87
C ASN A 41 -4.60 -3.68 -5.06
N THR A 42 -5.62 -4.42 -5.44
CA THR A 42 -5.65 -5.38 -6.56
C THR A 42 -6.96 -5.26 -7.33
N SER A 43 -6.99 -5.79 -8.56
CA SER A 43 -8.21 -5.84 -9.35
C SER A 43 -9.23 -6.85 -8.76
N ALA A 44 -10.50 -6.73 -9.14
CA ALA A 44 -11.52 -7.72 -8.79
C ALA A 44 -11.16 -9.13 -9.29
N ALA A 45 -10.57 -9.23 -10.48
CA ALA A 45 -10.13 -10.49 -11.06
C ALA A 45 -9.00 -11.18 -10.25
N VAL A 46 -8.06 -10.42 -9.68
CA VAL A 46 -7.06 -10.95 -8.73
C VAL A 46 -7.74 -11.43 -7.45
N LYS A 47 -8.68 -10.65 -6.91
CA LYS A 47 -9.46 -11.04 -5.72
C LYS A 47 -10.28 -12.31 -5.94
N ALA A 48 -10.74 -12.55 -7.17
CA ALA A 48 -11.50 -13.77 -7.50
C ALA A 48 -10.69 -15.08 -7.36
N VAL A 49 -9.34 -15.00 -7.37
CA VAL A 49 -8.43 -16.14 -7.14
C VAL A 49 -7.70 -16.04 -5.79
N THR A 50 -8.18 -15.21 -4.90
CA THR A 50 -7.63 -14.94 -3.57
C THR A 50 -8.47 -15.62 -2.50
N ASP A 51 -7.85 -16.15 -1.43
CA ASP A 51 -8.55 -16.72 -0.29
C ASP A 51 -8.91 -15.70 0.78
N VAL A 52 -8.01 -14.74 1.01
CA VAL A 52 -8.21 -13.65 1.98
C VAL A 52 -7.57 -12.36 1.48
N VAL A 53 -8.31 -11.26 1.55
CA VAL A 53 -7.78 -9.92 1.30
C VAL A 53 -7.24 -9.33 2.59
N VAL A 54 -6.19 -8.53 2.50
CA VAL A 54 -5.59 -7.82 3.64
C VAL A 54 -5.34 -6.34 3.33
N THR A 55 -5.17 -5.56 4.38
CA THR A 55 -4.64 -4.20 4.36
C THR A 55 -3.31 -4.15 5.09
N SER A 56 -2.55 -3.07 4.98
CA SER A 56 -1.32 -2.87 5.77
C SER A 56 -1.57 -2.85 7.29
N THR A 57 -2.81 -2.66 7.71
CA THR A 57 -3.20 -2.65 9.12
C THR A 57 -3.35 -4.06 9.70
N ASN A 58 -3.96 -4.99 8.97
CA ASN A 58 -4.35 -6.32 9.45
C ASN A 58 -3.55 -7.47 8.85
N ALA A 59 -2.64 -7.21 7.89
CA ALA A 59 -1.88 -8.25 7.20
C ALA A 59 -1.11 -9.16 8.17
N LYS A 60 -0.45 -8.60 9.18
CA LYS A 60 0.26 -9.38 10.21
C LYS A 60 -0.69 -10.34 10.92
N GLN A 61 -1.80 -9.83 11.46
CA GLN A 61 -2.77 -10.61 12.22
C GLN A 61 -3.36 -11.74 11.38
N ILE A 62 -3.74 -11.46 10.12
CA ILE A 62 -4.30 -12.47 9.22
C ILE A 62 -3.26 -13.53 8.88
N VAL A 63 -2.01 -13.17 8.60
CA VAL A 63 -0.94 -14.14 8.31
C VAL A 63 -0.66 -15.01 9.55
N GLU A 64 -0.68 -14.44 10.75
CA GLU A 64 -0.47 -15.18 12.00
C GLU A 64 -1.64 -16.10 12.38
N SER A 65 -2.86 -15.86 11.86
CA SER A 65 -4.02 -16.73 12.11
C SER A 65 -3.94 -18.09 11.42
N PHE A 66 -3.08 -18.24 10.40
CA PHE A 66 -2.85 -19.52 9.75
C PHE A 66 -1.78 -20.35 10.49
N PRO A 67 -1.87 -21.70 10.49
CA PRO A 67 -0.83 -22.58 11.00
C PRO A 67 0.54 -22.24 10.42
N LYS A 68 1.63 -22.40 11.19
CA LYS A 68 2.96 -22.02 10.73
C LYS A 68 3.44 -22.79 9.48
N GLU A 69 2.98 -24.00 9.34
CA GLU A 69 3.29 -24.91 8.23
C GLU A 69 2.50 -24.56 6.96
N GLN A 70 1.44 -23.74 7.09
CA GLN A 70 0.65 -23.34 5.94
C GLN A 70 1.49 -22.51 4.97
N LYS A 71 1.62 -23.02 3.76
CA LYS A 71 2.25 -22.29 2.65
C LYS A 71 1.34 -21.15 2.19
N ILE A 72 1.91 -19.99 1.98
CA ILE A 72 1.18 -18.78 1.63
C ILE A 72 1.79 -18.14 0.40
N ILE A 73 0.97 -17.79 -0.57
CA ILE A 73 1.28 -16.79 -1.60
C ILE A 73 0.83 -15.43 -1.07
N PHE A 74 1.70 -14.42 -1.15
CA PHE A 74 1.38 -13.04 -0.79
C PHE A 74 1.62 -12.11 -1.99
N GLY A 75 0.62 -11.33 -2.35
CA GLY A 75 0.70 -10.34 -3.43
C GLY A 75 -0.21 -9.14 -3.19
N PRO A 76 -0.10 -8.09 -4.01
CA PRO A 76 0.90 -7.91 -5.07
C PRO A 76 2.19 -7.24 -4.61
N ASP A 77 2.28 -6.68 -3.38
CA ASP A 77 3.42 -5.89 -2.92
C ASP A 77 4.48 -6.77 -2.22
N LYS A 78 5.63 -6.92 -2.88
CA LYS A 78 6.76 -7.72 -2.36
C LYS A 78 7.38 -7.11 -1.10
N ASN A 79 7.40 -5.79 -0.98
CA ASN A 79 8.01 -5.13 0.18
C ASN A 79 7.16 -5.32 1.42
N LEU A 80 5.83 -5.13 1.31
CA LEU A 80 4.91 -5.47 2.38
C LEU A 80 5.02 -6.97 2.74
N GLY A 81 5.07 -7.86 1.74
CA GLY A 81 5.25 -9.30 1.96
C GLY A 81 6.56 -9.62 2.69
N ASN A 82 7.69 -9.02 2.28
CA ASN A 82 8.98 -9.18 2.94
C ASN A 82 8.96 -8.64 4.38
N TYR A 83 8.31 -7.49 4.60
CA TYR A 83 8.15 -6.95 5.95
C TYR A 83 7.34 -7.92 6.83
N ILE A 84 6.20 -8.45 6.34
CA ILE A 84 5.40 -9.42 7.09
C ILE A 84 6.20 -10.70 7.34
N ASN A 85 6.95 -11.23 6.35
CA ASN A 85 7.84 -12.37 6.54
C ASN A 85 8.82 -12.13 7.69
N SER A 86 9.44 -10.94 7.74
CA SER A 86 10.44 -10.60 8.76
C SER A 86 9.88 -10.53 10.19
N ILE A 87 8.65 -10.01 10.36
CA ILE A 87 8.05 -9.82 11.68
C ILE A 87 7.23 -11.04 12.17
N THR A 88 6.92 -11.98 11.27
CA THR A 88 6.17 -13.21 11.61
C THR A 88 7.02 -14.47 11.54
N ASN A 89 8.29 -14.36 11.14
CA ASN A 89 9.19 -15.48 10.85
C ASN A 89 8.55 -16.51 9.89
N ARG A 90 7.89 -16.00 8.84
CA ARG A 90 7.34 -16.79 7.75
C ARG A 90 8.23 -16.70 6.52
N ASN A 91 8.05 -17.62 5.60
CA ASN A 91 8.68 -17.63 4.29
C ASN A 91 7.59 -17.77 3.23
N MET A 92 6.75 -16.73 3.12
CA MET A 92 5.69 -16.69 2.11
C MET A 92 6.30 -16.54 0.71
N LEU A 93 5.68 -17.17 -0.28
CA LEU A 93 5.98 -16.96 -1.69
C LEU A 93 5.39 -15.61 -2.13
N LEU A 94 6.22 -14.71 -2.61
CA LEU A 94 5.83 -13.34 -2.91
C LEU A 94 5.66 -13.12 -4.41
N TRP A 95 4.60 -12.43 -4.80
CA TRP A 95 4.48 -11.83 -6.12
C TRP A 95 5.47 -10.67 -6.27
N ASP A 96 6.14 -10.55 -7.44
CA ASP A 96 7.15 -9.50 -7.69
C ASP A 96 6.51 -8.20 -8.19
N GLY A 97 5.66 -7.59 -7.37
CA GLY A 97 5.09 -6.26 -7.60
C GLY A 97 5.48 -5.29 -6.50
N ALA A 98 5.38 -3.99 -6.78
CA ALA A 98 5.69 -2.94 -5.81
C ALA A 98 4.95 -1.63 -6.10
N CYS A 99 4.71 -0.84 -5.06
CA CYS A 99 4.17 0.51 -5.19
C CYS A 99 5.25 1.48 -5.67
N HIS A 100 5.03 2.14 -6.82
CA HIS A 100 6.01 3.04 -7.44
C HIS A 100 6.41 4.23 -6.55
N VAL A 101 5.54 4.68 -5.63
CA VAL A 101 5.87 5.76 -4.69
C VAL A 101 6.83 5.24 -3.63
N HIS A 102 6.49 4.11 -2.99
CA HIS A 102 7.26 3.57 -1.88
C HIS A 102 8.61 2.97 -2.30
N GLU A 103 8.74 2.56 -3.57
CA GLU A 103 10.00 2.10 -4.16
C GLU A 103 11.04 3.22 -4.34
N LYS A 104 10.62 4.49 -4.35
CA LYS A 104 11.50 5.62 -4.72
C LYS A 104 12.15 6.36 -3.56
N PHE A 105 11.85 6.03 -2.31
CA PHE A 105 12.48 6.72 -1.18
C PHE A 105 13.99 6.44 -1.11
N SER A 106 14.77 7.52 -0.93
CA SER A 106 16.23 7.44 -0.83
C SER A 106 16.68 7.21 0.61
N VAL A 107 17.47 6.15 0.81
CA VAL A 107 18.13 5.84 2.08
C VAL A 107 19.07 6.96 2.48
N GLU A 108 19.91 7.42 1.55
CA GLU A 108 20.96 8.44 1.76
C GLU A 108 20.33 9.76 2.22
N LYS A 109 19.30 10.21 1.50
CA LYS A 109 18.62 11.48 1.82
C LYS A 109 17.84 11.41 3.14
N ILE A 110 17.29 10.24 3.51
CA ILE A 110 16.67 10.04 4.84
C ILE A 110 17.74 10.13 5.94
N ILE A 111 18.94 9.54 5.73
CA ILE A 111 20.06 9.65 6.67
C ILE A 111 20.51 11.11 6.81
N GLU A 112 20.56 11.86 5.72
CA GLU A 112 20.89 13.30 5.74
C GLU A 112 19.84 14.10 6.54
N LEU A 113 18.55 13.83 6.33
CA LEU A 113 17.49 14.44 7.15
C LEU A 113 17.60 14.07 8.62
N LYS A 114 17.94 12.82 8.94
CA LYS A 114 18.14 12.39 10.33
C LYS A 114 19.31 13.11 10.99
N LYS A 115 20.37 13.49 10.23
CA LYS A 115 21.47 14.34 10.74
C LYS A 115 21.02 15.78 11.02
N GLN A 116 20.11 16.33 10.18
CA GLN A 116 19.53 17.67 10.38
C GLN A 116 18.51 17.70 11.54
N TYR A 117 17.79 16.60 11.75
CA TYR A 117 16.79 16.43 12.79
C TYR A 117 17.09 15.18 13.62
N PRO A 118 18.13 15.20 14.47
CA PRO A 118 18.64 14.00 15.16
C PRO A 118 17.65 13.38 16.12
N ASP A 119 16.72 14.16 16.64
CA ASP A 119 15.63 13.73 17.55
C ASP A 119 14.34 13.34 16.82
N ALA A 120 14.30 13.45 15.48
CA ALA A 120 13.11 13.06 14.70
C ALA A 120 12.90 11.54 14.70
N ASP A 121 11.67 11.09 14.86
CA ASP A 121 11.30 9.70 14.55
C ASP A 121 11.12 9.53 13.03
N VAL A 122 11.67 8.44 12.48
CA VAL A 122 11.48 8.03 11.09
C VAL A 122 10.29 7.10 10.99
N LEU A 123 9.23 7.56 10.34
CA LEU A 123 7.97 6.82 10.13
C LEU A 123 7.93 6.25 8.72
N VAL A 124 7.82 4.93 8.59
CA VAL A 124 7.94 4.25 7.29
C VAL A 124 6.74 3.37 7.02
N HIS A 125 6.18 3.46 5.81
CA HIS A 125 5.15 2.53 5.35
C HIS A 125 5.79 1.18 4.96
N PRO A 126 5.17 0.02 5.27
CA PRO A 126 5.75 -1.30 5.00
C PRO A 126 5.88 -1.66 3.52
N GLU A 127 5.29 -0.88 2.61
CA GLU A 127 5.52 -0.98 1.16
C GLU A 127 6.88 -0.39 0.73
N CYS A 128 7.62 0.28 1.61
CA CYS A 128 8.95 0.78 1.31
C CYS A 128 9.96 -0.36 1.22
N LYS A 129 11.02 -0.13 0.42
CA LYS A 129 12.16 -1.06 0.35
C LYS A 129 12.69 -1.41 1.75
N GLY A 130 13.12 -2.64 1.94
CA GLY A 130 13.65 -3.11 3.22
C GLY A 130 14.79 -2.25 3.78
N ALA A 131 15.62 -1.66 2.90
CA ALA A 131 16.68 -0.73 3.31
C ALA A 131 16.13 0.55 3.97
N VAL A 132 15.02 1.09 3.46
CA VAL A 132 14.32 2.25 4.07
C VAL A 132 13.64 1.83 5.37
N ALA A 133 12.98 0.67 5.39
CA ALA A 133 12.33 0.15 6.59
C ALA A 133 13.28 -0.09 7.76
N LYS A 134 14.56 -0.41 7.49
CA LYS A 134 15.61 -0.56 8.51
C LYS A 134 16.01 0.76 9.20
N LEU A 135 15.72 1.90 8.58
CA LEU A 135 15.98 3.23 9.19
C LEU A 135 14.84 3.68 10.11
N ALA A 136 13.72 2.95 10.13
CA ALA A 136 12.51 3.37 10.79
C ALA A 136 12.57 3.22 12.31
N ASP A 137 12.14 4.26 13.02
CA ASP A 137 11.75 4.15 14.43
C ASP A 137 10.35 3.51 14.55
N LYS A 138 9.50 3.67 13.51
CA LYS A 138 8.20 3.01 13.39
C LYS A 138 7.90 2.60 11.95
N VAL A 139 7.63 1.31 11.74
CA VAL A 139 7.00 0.81 10.50
C VAL A 139 5.52 0.51 10.78
N GLY A 140 4.65 0.93 9.88
CA GLY A 140 3.22 0.68 10.04
C GLY A 140 2.35 1.27 8.92
N SER A 141 1.05 0.92 8.96
CA SER A 141 0.05 1.54 8.07
C SER A 141 -0.04 3.05 8.31
N THR A 142 -0.59 3.81 7.37
CA THR A 142 -0.79 5.25 7.51
C THR A 142 -1.53 5.62 8.80
N ALA A 143 -2.57 4.85 9.16
CA ALA A 143 -3.27 5.01 10.44
C ALA A 143 -2.36 4.70 11.65
N GLY A 144 -1.53 3.67 11.55
CA GLY A 144 -0.56 3.30 12.58
C GLY A 144 0.53 4.34 12.78
N LEU A 145 1.03 4.94 11.69
CA LEU A 145 2.01 6.03 11.73
C LEU A 145 1.42 7.30 12.35
N LEU A 146 0.19 7.66 11.99
CA LEU A 146 -0.53 8.79 12.60
C LEU A 146 -0.74 8.56 14.11
N LYS A 147 -1.19 7.37 14.50
CA LYS A 147 -1.39 7.00 15.91
C LYS A 147 -0.08 7.11 16.71
N HIS A 148 1.04 6.64 16.13
CA HIS A 148 2.36 6.77 16.74
C HIS A 148 2.74 8.24 16.93
N ALA A 149 2.59 9.06 15.89
CA ALA A 149 2.89 10.49 15.96
C ALA A 149 2.03 11.21 17.01
N MET A 150 0.75 10.84 17.16
CA MET A 150 -0.12 11.41 18.20
C MET A 150 0.31 11.06 19.62
N ALA A 151 0.80 9.84 19.82
CA ALA A 151 1.19 9.32 21.14
C ALA A 151 2.65 9.66 21.54
N SER A 152 3.51 10.01 20.58
CA SER A 152 4.93 10.31 20.82
C SER A 152 5.11 11.71 21.38
N ASP A 153 6.08 11.89 22.29
CA ASP A 153 6.52 13.21 22.79
C ASP A 153 7.45 13.95 21.82
N LYS A 154 7.88 13.31 20.76
CA LYS A 154 8.72 13.90 19.71
C LYS A 154 8.00 15.03 18.98
N LYS A 155 8.78 16.01 18.54
CA LYS A 155 8.28 17.16 17.76
C LYS A 155 8.51 17.03 16.26
N ASN A 156 9.54 16.30 15.86
CA ASN A 156 9.93 16.14 14.47
C ASN A 156 9.71 14.70 14.02
N PHE A 157 9.16 14.53 12.82
CA PHE A 157 8.91 13.23 12.18
C PHE A 157 9.31 13.27 10.72
N ILE A 158 10.16 12.34 10.28
CA ILE A 158 10.50 12.11 8.88
C ILE A 158 9.56 11.02 8.38
N VAL A 159 8.74 11.32 7.36
CA VAL A 159 7.62 10.47 6.95
C VAL A 159 7.86 9.89 5.57
N ALA A 160 8.15 8.60 5.49
CA ALA A 160 8.36 7.84 4.25
C ALA A 160 7.09 7.07 3.87
N THR A 161 6.12 7.79 3.33
CA THR A 161 4.90 7.29 2.68
C THR A 161 4.34 8.35 1.75
N GLU A 162 3.24 8.06 1.05
CA GLU A 162 2.56 9.02 0.18
C GLU A 162 2.19 10.30 0.96
N SER A 163 2.52 11.46 0.36
CA SER A 163 2.52 12.75 1.06
C SER A 163 1.15 13.26 1.49
N GLY A 164 0.06 12.72 0.95
CA GLY A 164 -1.31 13.11 1.32
C GLY A 164 -1.62 12.92 2.80
N ILE A 165 -0.98 11.94 3.47
CA ILE A 165 -1.14 11.72 4.91
C ILE A 165 -0.65 12.90 5.76
N LEU A 166 0.29 13.70 5.25
CA LEU A 166 0.86 14.83 5.99
C LEU A 166 -0.19 15.89 6.34
N TYR A 167 -1.21 16.03 5.50
CA TYR A 167 -2.35 16.92 5.80
C TYR A 167 -3.08 16.47 7.08
N GLU A 168 -3.44 15.19 7.16
CA GLU A 168 -4.11 14.64 8.33
C GLU A 168 -3.20 14.66 9.59
N MET A 169 -1.90 14.38 9.41
CA MET A 169 -0.93 14.45 10.50
C MET A 169 -0.83 15.86 11.07
N ARG A 170 -0.69 16.88 10.21
CA ARG A 170 -0.63 18.30 10.64
C ARG A 170 -1.94 18.78 11.28
N LYS A 171 -3.07 18.31 10.76
CA LYS A 171 -4.40 18.63 11.33
C LYS A 171 -4.59 18.05 12.73
N LYS A 172 -4.12 16.81 12.97
CA LYS A 172 -4.24 16.10 14.25
C LYS A 172 -3.17 16.51 15.27
N CYS A 173 -1.99 16.91 14.80
CA CYS A 173 -0.85 17.29 15.62
C CYS A 173 -0.26 18.63 15.13
N PRO A 174 -0.96 19.76 15.34
CA PRO A 174 -0.57 21.06 14.78
C PRO A 174 0.73 21.61 15.39
N ASP A 175 1.15 21.10 16.55
CA ASP A 175 2.37 21.45 17.27
C ASP A 175 3.59 20.62 16.87
N LYS A 176 3.44 19.70 15.88
CA LYS A 176 4.49 18.79 15.41
C LYS A 176 4.88 19.07 13.97
N ASN A 177 6.13 18.82 13.65
CA ASN A 177 6.73 19.03 12.34
C ASN A 177 6.81 17.69 11.60
N PHE A 178 6.18 17.61 10.43
CA PHE A 178 6.17 16.44 9.57
C PHE A 178 6.91 16.73 8.28
N ILE A 179 8.07 16.09 8.12
CA ILE A 179 9.01 16.25 7.03
C ILE A 179 8.85 15.09 6.06
N PRO A 180 8.43 15.31 4.80
CA PRO A 180 8.35 14.23 3.82
C PRO A 180 9.74 13.67 3.52
N ALA A 181 9.88 12.34 3.56
CA ALA A 181 11.12 11.70 3.13
C ALA A 181 11.35 11.93 1.63
N PRO A 182 12.58 12.28 1.21
CA PRO A 182 12.88 12.58 -0.18
C PRO A 182 12.95 11.31 -1.04
N PRO A 183 12.57 11.39 -2.34
CA PRO A 183 12.81 10.35 -3.32
C PRO A 183 14.28 10.32 -3.79
N GLU A 184 14.67 9.24 -4.45
CA GLU A 184 15.97 9.08 -5.11
C GLU A 184 16.17 10.18 -6.17
N ASP A 185 15.16 10.41 -7.01
CA ASP A 185 15.14 11.47 -8.02
C ASP A 185 14.43 12.71 -7.48
N SER A 186 15.17 13.82 -7.40
CA SER A 186 14.68 15.12 -6.89
C SER A 186 14.03 16.01 -7.97
N THR A 187 13.97 15.55 -9.22
CA THR A 187 13.40 16.33 -10.34
C THR A 187 11.88 16.40 -10.29
N CYS A 188 11.24 15.57 -9.48
CA CYS A 188 9.79 15.64 -9.23
C CYS A 188 9.51 15.60 -7.72
N ALA A 189 8.39 16.20 -7.30
CA ALA A 189 7.87 16.09 -5.94
C ALA A 189 7.29 14.69 -5.72
N CYS A 190 8.13 13.64 -5.83
CA CYS A 190 7.72 12.27 -6.11
C CYS A 190 7.28 11.45 -4.89
N ASN A 191 6.92 12.09 -3.80
CA ASN A 191 6.21 11.45 -2.69
C ASN A 191 4.68 11.45 -2.92
N GLU A 192 4.24 11.97 -4.07
CA GLU A 192 2.83 12.06 -4.46
C GLU A 192 2.48 10.93 -5.42
N CYS A 193 1.37 10.27 -5.15
CA CYS A 193 0.84 9.27 -6.05
C CYS A 193 0.04 9.93 -7.17
N ASN A 194 0.57 9.91 -8.40
CA ASN A 194 -0.10 10.46 -9.57
C ASN A 194 -1.49 9.84 -9.80
N PHE A 195 -1.68 8.56 -9.44
CA PHE A 195 -2.97 7.87 -9.57
C PHE A 195 -3.99 8.40 -8.55
N MET A 196 -3.60 8.64 -7.30
CA MET A 196 -4.48 9.26 -6.29
C MET A 196 -4.83 10.70 -6.68
N ARG A 197 -3.90 11.45 -7.30
CA ARG A 197 -4.11 12.82 -7.78
C ARG A 197 -5.06 12.93 -8.98
N LEU A 198 -5.41 11.82 -9.64
CA LEU A 198 -6.47 11.80 -10.66
C LEU A 198 -7.86 12.05 -10.06
N ASN A 199 -8.05 11.82 -8.76
CA ASN A 199 -9.29 12.11 -8.06
C ASN A 199 -9.31 13.59 -7.68
N THR A 200 -10.16 14.39 -8.36
CA THR A 200 -10.36 15.81 -8.08
C THR A 200 -11.75 16.07 -7.51
N LEU A 201 -11.93 17.20 -6.82
CA LEU A 201 -13.24 17.60 -6.31
C LEU A 201 -14.28 17.73 -7.42
N GLU A 202 -13.88 18.23 -8.59
CA GLU A 202 -14.75 18.31 -9.77
C GLU A 202 -15.20 16.92 -10.25
N LYS A 203 -14.28 15.96 -10.34
CA LYS A 203 -14.63 14.59 -10.71
C LYS A 203 -15.55 13.94 -9.69
N LEU A 204 -15.28 14.15 -8.41
CA LEU A 204 -16.13 13.64 -7.33
C LEU A 204 -17.54 14.26 -7.41
N TYR A 205 -17.64 15.58 -7.58
CA TYR A 205 -18.91 16.28 -7.76
C TYR A 205 -19.67 15.74 -8.97
N ASN A 206 -19.00 15.58 -10.12
CA ASN A 206 -19.61 15.08 -11.36
C ASN A 206 -20.07 13.63 -11.21
N THR A 207 -19.30 12.79 -10.52
CA THR A 207 -19.70 11.40 -10.24
C THR A 207 -20.94 11.33 -9.37
N LEU A 208 -21.02 12.14 -8.30
CA LEU A 208 -22.18 12.17 -7.42
C LEU A 208 -23.42 12.77 -8.11
N LYS A 209 -23.22 13.78 -8.97
CA LYS A 209 -24.32 14.47 -9.65
C LYS A 209 -24.89 13.70 -10.84
N TYR A 210 -24.01 13.03 -11.59
CA TYR A 210 -24.39 12.39 -12.86
C TYR A 210 -24.30 10.86 -12.80
N GLU A 211 -23.93 10.29 -11.64
CA GLU A 211 -23.72 8.85 -11.43
C GLU A 211 -22.79 8.24 -12.50
N TRP A 212 -21.75 8.98 -12.91
CA TRP A 212 -20.86 8.65 -14.00
C TRP A 212 -19.40 9.02 -13.69
N PRO A 213 -18.40 8.18 -14.09
CA PRO A 213 -18.53 6.92 -14.81
C PRO A 213 -18.95 5.75 -13.88
N GLU A 214 -19.80 4.87 -14.40
CA GLU A 214 -20.13 3.61 -13.74
C GLU A 214 -19.01 2.59 -14.02
N VAL A 215 -18.52 1.93 -12.98
CA VAL A 215 -17.57 0.80 -13.10
C VAL A 215 -18.36 -0.50 -13.04
N LYS A 216 -18.37 -1.23 -14.15
CA LYS A 216 -19.03 -2.55 -14.22
C LYS A 216 -17.99 -3.65 -14.04
N VAL A 217 -18.26 -4.56 -13.13
CA VAL A 217 -17.51 -5.80 -12.92
C VAL A 217 -18.38 -6.93 -13.39
N ASP A 218 -17.80 -7.90 -14.09
CA ASP A 218 -18.51 -9.13 -14.43
C ASP A 218 -19.08 -9.80 -13.18
N ASN A 219 -20.31 -10.29 -13.25
CA ASN A 219 -21.04 -10.80 -12.09
C ASN A 219 -20.33 -12.02 -11.45
N GLU A 220 -19.80 -12.94 -12.24
CA GLU A 220 -19.08 -14.10 -11.72
C GLU A 220 -17.79 -13.68 -11.01
N ILE A 221 -17.06 -12.71 -11.59
CA ILE A 221 -15.86 -12.14 -10.98
C ILE A 221 -16.24 -11.40 -9.68
N ALA A 222 -17.31 -10.62 -9.69
CA ALA A 222 -17.76 -9.87 -8.53
C ALA A 222 -18.13 -10.79 -7.36
N GLU A 223 -18.90 -11.86 -7.60
CA GLU A 223 -19.27 -12.85 -6.59
C GLU A 223 -18.04 -13.53 -5.97
N LYS A 224 -17.08 -13.94 -6.80
CA LYS A 224 -15.84 -14.57 -6.33
C LYS A 224 -14.99 -13.56 -5.52
N ALA A 225 -14.86 -12.32 -6.00
CA ALA A 225 -14.03 -11.29 -5.38
C ALA A 225 -14.56 -10.79 -4.01
N VAL A 226 -15.87 -10.87 -3.79
CA VAL A 226 -16.47 -10.47 -2.51
C VAL A 226 -16.13 -11.44 -1.37
N ARG A 227 -15.95 -12.73 -1.65
CA ARG A 227 -15.66 -13.77 -0.64
C ARG A 227 -14.42 -13.46 0.19
N PRO A 228 -13.22 -13.23 -0.41
CA PRO A 228 -12.00 -12.92 0.36
C PRO A 228 -12.08 -11.57 1.07
N ILE A 229 -12.89 -10.62 0.58
CA ILE A 229 -13.14 -9.34 1.27
C ILE A 229 -13.98 -9.57 2.53
N LYS A 230 -15.05 -10.39 2.47
CA LYS A 230 -15.84 -10.73 3.65
C LYS A 230 -15.00 -11.43 4.70
N LYS A 231 -14.17 -12.39 4.28
CA LYS A 231 -13.27 -13.13 5.19
C LYS A 231 -12.23 -12.23 5.88
N MET A 232 -11.87 -11.11 5.27
CA MET A 232 -11.02 -10.09 5.91
C MET A 232 -11.72 -9.36 7.07
N LEU A 233 -13.06 -9.28 7.04
CA LEU A 233 -13.87 -8.54 8.01
C LEU A 233 -14.38 -9.40 9.18
N GLU A 234 -14.24 -10.71 9.08
CA GLU A 234 -14.49 -11.69 10.15
C GLU A 234 -13.34 -11.71 11.17
#